data_92ca3943a748377bc657be8d1aea19c9
#
_entry.id   92ca3943a748377bc657be8d1aea19c9
#
_cell.length_a   1.000
_cell.length_b   1.000
_cell.length_c   1.000
_cell.angle_alpha   90.00
_cell.angle_beta   90.00
_cell.angle_gamma   90.00
#
_symmetry.space_group_name_H-M   'P 1'
#
loop_
_entity.id
_entity.type
_entity.pdbx_description
1 polymer ?
#
loop_
_entity_poly.entity_id
_entity_poly.type
_entity_poly.pdbx_seq_one_letter_code
_entity_poly.pdbx_strand_id
1 'polypeptide(L)'
;MSNALTPQNLTASAASNIDLDQIQGDVLIGLQKFAEQFLFFQIKDVAGFKALLRKKIANLITTTRMVKEREFHLRDHKNQGNTTPLPNIGVNLGFTASGIGKLIPATNNGQILGDPSFAAGAKSQAKSLGDPVDAAGNPTTWVPQFLNATIDGVFLITGGTDQGVNAEANKLLGILGATVAGSFQENGDVRQALQKGHEHFGWLDGVSQPGISGLSTPFPGQRLLDPGSFAFGYVPTANPPLPWMKNGSFMVFRRLKQLCPSSTSTN
;
A
#
# COMPACT_ATOMS: atom_id res chain seq x y z
N MET A 1 -23.49 -13.13 -21.51
CA MET A 1 -23.84 -12.39 -20.28
C MET A 1 -22.74 -12.64 -19.29
N SER A 2 -21.93 -11.62 -19.00
CA SER A 2 -20.84 -11.71 -18.03
C SER A 2 -21.45 -11.84 -16.62
N ASN A 3 -21.17 -12.93 -15.92
CA ASN A 3 -21.52 -13.06 -14.51
C ASN A 3 -20.76 -11.98 -13.71
N ALA A 4 -21.39 -10.83 -13.51
CA ALA A 4 -20.86 -9.83 -12.62
C ALA A 4 -20.69 -10.45 -11.23
N LEU A 5 -19.53 -10.27 -10.61
CA LEU A 5 -19.28 -10.70 -9.24
C LEU A 5 -20.29 -10.02 -8.31
N THR A 6 -21.01 -10.82 -7.55
CA THR A 6 -21.92 -10.37 -6.49
C THR A 6 -21.36 -10.77 -5.14
N PRO A 7 -21.82 -10.20 -4.00
CA PRO A 7 -21.39 -10.64 -2.67
C PRO A 7 -21.53 -12.15 -2.47
N GLN A 8 -22.57 -12.77 -3.05
CA GLN A 8 -22.84 -14.19 -2.91
C GLN A 8 -21.90 -15.06 -3.76
N ASN A 9 -21.32 -14.55 -4.86
CA ASN A 9 -20.43 -15.32 -5.74
C ASN A 9 -18.96 -14.87 -5.68
N LEU A 10 -18.58 -14.02 -4.74
CA LEU A 10 -17.18 -13.71 -4.46
C LEU A 10 -16.33 -14.93 -4.08
N THR A 11 -16.97 -15.99 -3.61
CA THR A 11 -16.33 -17.29 -3.33
C THR A 11 -16.09 -18.12 -4.58
N ALA A 12 -16.73 -17.80 -5.69
CA ALA A 12 -16.80 -18.63 -6.88
C ALA A 12 -16.17 -18.01 -8.12
N SER A 13 -15.08 -17.26 -7.98
CA SER A 13 -14.25 -16.99 -9.15
C SER A 13 -13.43 -18.26 -9.48
N ALA A 14 -14.10 -19.23 -10.09
CA ALA A 14 -13.51 -20.50 -10.49
C ALA A 14 -12.43 -20.39 -11.59
N ALA A 15 -12.12 -19.17 -12.04
CA ALA A 15 -11.12 -18.90 -13.07
C ALA A 15 -9.76 -18.43 -12.50
N SER A 16 -9.70 -18.07 -11.21
CA SER A 16 -8.44 -17.71 -10.56
C SER A 16 -8.44 -18.23 -9.12
N ASN A 17 -7.46 -19.04 -8.78
CA ASN A 17 -7.21 -19.50 -7.40
C ASN A 17 -6.74 -18.34 -6.50
N ILE A 18 -7.32 -17.13 -6.68
CA ILE A 18 -6.92 -15.93 -5.93
C ILE A 18 -7.55 -15.99 -4.54
N ASP A 19 -6.71 -15.96 -3.53
CA ASP A 19 -7.14 -15.89 -2.15
C ASP A 19 -7.37 -14.43 -1.72
N LEU A 20 -8.60 -13.94 -1.91
CA LEU A 20 -8.98 -12.56 -1.61
C LEU A 20 -8.91 -12.21 -0.13
N ASP A 21 -8.92 -13.21 0.75
CA ASP A 21 -8.82 -13.02 2.19
C ASP A 21 -7.37 -12.88 2.68
N GLN A 22 -6.42 -13.36 1.87
CA GLN A 22 -5.00 -13.32 2.20
C GLN A 22 -4.22 -12.23 1.46
N ILE A 23 -4.85 -11.54 0.52
CA ILE A 23 -4.25 -10.41 -0.19
C ILE A 23 -4.77 -9.11 0.40
N GLN A 24 -3.86 -8.19 0.73
CA GLN A 24 -4.20 -6.87 1.27
C GLN A 24 -4.98 -6.05 0.25
N GLY A 25 -5.84 -5.17 0.74
CA GLY A 25 -6.86 -4.50 -0.05
C GLY A 25 -6.36 -3.59 -1.15
N ASP A 26 -5.18 -3.00 -1.00
CA ASP A 26 -4.63 -2.04 -1.97
C ASP A 26 -3.77 -2.71 -3.06
N VAL A 27 -3.62 -4.03 -3.01
CA VAL A 27 -2.78 -4.78 -3.98
C VAL A 27 -3.50 -5.03 -5.30
N LEU A 28 -4.73 -5.55 -5.24
CA LEU A 28 -5.51 -5.89 -6.43
C LEU A 28 -6.60 -4.87 -6.73
N ILE A 29 -7.19 -4.28 -5.69
CA ILE A 29 -8.26 -3.28 -5.80
C ILE A 29 -7.87 -2.13 -4.89
N GLY A 30 -7.77 -0.93 -5.45
CA GLY A 30 -7.40 0.27 -4.69
C GLY A 30 -8.38 0.59 -3.57
N LEU A 31 -7.87 0.95 -2.41
CA LEU A 31 -8.66 1.50 -1.34
C LEU A 31 -9.21 2.89 -1.74
N GLN A 32 -10.42 3.22 -1.30
CA GLN A 32 -10.92 4.58 -1.48
C GLN A 32 -10.19 5.53 -0.54
N LYS A 33 -9.51 6.53 -1.09
CA LYS A 33 -8.59 7.41 -0.37
C LYS A 33 -9.03 8.87 -0.56
N PHE A 34 -9.73 9.42 0.43
CA PHE A 34 -9.95 10.87 0.54
C PHE A 34 -8.92 11.50 1.47
N ALA A 35 -8.51 10.73 2.49
CA ALA A 35 -7.39 11.01 3.37
C ALA A 35 -6.53 9.75 3.50
N GLU A 36 -5.24 9.94 3.60
CA GLU A 36 -4.27 8.85 3.66
C GLU A 36 -3.15 9.20 4.64
N GLN A 37 -2.66 8.21 5.37
CA GLN A 37 -1.52 8.38 6.26
C GLN A 37 -0.60 7.18 6.16
N PHE A 38 0.68 7.45 5.99
CA PHE A 38 1.77 6.49 6.11
C PHE A 38 2.37 6.61 7.51
N LEU A 39 2.22 5.59 8.32
CA LEU A 39 2.81 5.50 9.65
C LEU A 39 4.03 4.59 9.60
N PHE A 40 5.22 5.18 9.54
CA PHE A 40 6.49 4.46 9.54
C PHE A 40 6.91 4.11 10.96
N PHE A 41 7.59 2.97 11.12
CA PHE A 41 8.05 2.51 12.44
C PHE A 41 9.31 1.65 12.36
N GLN A 42 10.03 1.59 13.48
CA GLN A 42 11.13 0.66 13.74
C GLN A 42 10.69 -0.39 14.76
N ILE A 43 10.93 -1.67 14.50
CA ILE A 43 10.68 -2.75 15.46
C ILE A 43 11.80 -2.75 16.50
N LYS A 44 11.43 -2.52 17.77
CA LYS A 44 12.32 -2.51 18.92
C LYS A 44 12.28 -3.84 19.69
N ASP A 45 11.08 -4.32 19.99
CA ASP A 45 10.87 -5.64 20.60
C ASP A 45 10.29 -6.59 19.56
N VAL A 46 11.14 -7.44 19.01
CA VAL A 46 10.78 -8.39 17.95
C VAL A 46 9.79 -9.45 18.44
N ALA A 47 9.96 -9.96 19.66
CA ALA A 47 9.08 -11.00 20.20
C ALA A 47 7.68 -10.44 20.50
N GLY A 48 7.62 -9.28 21.14
CA GLY A 48 6.39 -8.58 21.42
C GLY A 48 5.65 -8.17 20.14
N PHE A 49 6.39 -7.63 19.15
CA PHE A 49 5.81 -7.25 17.85
C PHE A 49 5.22 -8.46 17.11
N LYS A 50 5.94 -9.61 17.06
CA LYS A 50 5.41 -10.85 16.48
C LYS A 50 4.13 -11.33 17.16
N ALA A 51 4.07 -11.23 18.49
CA ALA A 51 2.86 -11.58 19.25
C ALA A 51 1.69 -10.65 18.92
N LEU A 52 1.93 -9.33 18.82
CA LEU A 52 0.92 -8.35 18.42
C LEU A 52 0.47 -8.56 16.97
N LEU A 53 1.40 -8.82 16.04
CA LEU A 53 1.09 -9.06 14.65
C LEU A 53 0.08 -10.21 14.51
N ARG A 54 0.34 -11.33 15.18
CA ARG A 54 -0.55 -12.51 15.14
C ARG A 54 -1.89 -12.32 15.83
N LYS A 55 -1.91 -11.65 17.00
CA LYS A 55 -3.10 -11.60 17.86
C LYS A 55 -4.02 -10.42 17.59
N LYS A 56 -3.48 -9.31 17.07
CA LYS A 56 -4.21 -8.05 16.96
C LYS A 56 -4.09 -7.42 15.58
N ILE A 57 -2.86 -7.22 15.09
CA ILE A 57 -2.62 -6.41 13.88
C ILE A 57 -3.18 -7.10 12.64
N ALA A 58 -2.98 -8.41 12.48
CA ALA A 58 -3.47 -9.16 11.33
C ALA A 58 -4.99 -8.99 11.11
N ASN A 59 -5.76 -8.90 12.19
CA ASN A 59 -7.21 -8.71 12.13
C ASN A 59 -7.64 -7.26 11.77
N LEU A 60 -6.72 -6.32 11.77
CA LEU A 60 -6.97 -4.92 11.38
C LEU A 60 -6.65 -4.68 9.91
N ILE A 61 -5.91 -5.59 9.29
CA ILE A 61 -5.52 -5.44 7.88
C ILE A 61 -6.75 -5.62 7.00
N THR A 62 -6.98 -4.64 6.14
CA THR A 62 -8.05 -4.69 5.16
C THR A 62 -7.67 -5.64 4.04
N THR A 63 -8.51 -6.61 3.72
CA THR A 63 -8.28 -7.58 2.65
C THR A 63 -8.94 -7.15 1.34
N THR A 64 -8.52 -7.74 0.22
CA THR A 64 -9.14 -7.51 -1.09
C THR A 64 -10.63 -7.85 -1.08
N ARG A 65 -11.03 -8.91 -0.37
CA ARG A 65 -12.45 -9.25 -0.18
C ARG A 65 -13.21 -8.11 0.50
N MET A 66 -12.69 -7.57 1.60
CA MET A 66 -13.34 -6.46 2.32
C MET A 66 -13.51 -5.22 1.44
N VAL A 67 -12.51 -4.90 0.60
CA VAL A 67 -12.61 -3.78 -0.34
C VAL A 67 -13.71 -4.03 -1.35
N LYS A 68 -13.78 -5.23 -1.90
CA LYS A 68 -14.80 -5.60 -2.88
C LYS A 68 -16.21 -5.54 -2.30
N GLU A 69 -16.41 -6.05 -1.11
CA GLU A 69 -17.68 -5.95 -0.38
C GLU A 69 -18.08 -4.48 -0.13
N ARG A 70 -17.11 -3.63 0.25
CA ARG A 70 -17.36 -2.19 0.41
C ARG A 70 -17.79 -1.52 -0.90
N GLU A 71 -17.20 -1.89 -2.04
CA GLU A 71 -17.62 -1.37 -3.35
C GLU A 71 -19.09 -1.70 -3.63
N PHE A 72 -19.55 -2.91 -3.31
CA PHE A 72 -20.95 -3.29 -3.45
C PHE A 72 -21.85 -2.47 -2.53
N HIS A 73 -21.50 -2.36 -1.26
CA HIS A 73 -22.27 -1.56 -0.29
C HIS A 73 -22.36 -0.09 -0.68
N LEU A 74 -21.26 0.50 -1.15
CA LEU A 74 -21.24 1.90 -1.63
C LEU A 74 -22.13 2.10 -2.84
N ARG A 75 -22.13 1.15 -3.79
CA ARG A 75 -22.99 1.20 -4.97
C ARG A 75 -24.45 1.09 -4.58
N ASP A 76 -24.81 0.13 -3.72
CA ASP A 76 -26.17 -0.05 -3.24
C ASP A 76 -26.67 1.16 -2.44
N HIS A 77 -25.82 1.74 -1.60
CA HIS A 77 -26.11 2.96 -0.85
C HIS A 77 -26.44 4.14 -1.78
N LYS A 78 -25.64 4.33 -2.84
CA LYS A 78 -25.88 5.36 -3.86
C LYS A 78 -27.15 5.10 -4.67
N ASN A 79 -27.39 3.84 -5.05
CA ASN A 79 -28.60 3.46 -5.79
C ASN A 79 -29.89 3.71 -5.01
N GLN A 80 -29.82 3.66 -3.67
CA GLN A 80 -30.92 4.02 -2.76
C GLN A 80 -31.08 5.53 -2.55
N GLY A 81 -30.29 6.35 -3.22
CA GLY A 81 -30.31 7.81 -3.08
C GLY A 81 -29.66 8.34 -1.80
N ASN A 82 -28.96 7.49 -1.05
CA ASN A 82 -28.29 7.91 0.17
C ASN A 82 -27.03 8.71 -0.17
N THR A 83 -26.82 9.82 0.54
CA THR A 83 -25.68 10.72 0.38
C THR A 83 -24.75 10.74 1.59
N THR A 84 -25.14 10.10 2.69
CA THR A 84 -24.32 10.04 3.92
C THR A 84 -23.04 9.26 3.66
N PRO A 85 -21.86 9.79 3.97
CA PRO A 85 -20.60 9.08 3.82
C PRO A 85 -20.59 7.81 4.68
N LEU A 86 -20.27 6.67 4.08
CA LEU A 86 -20.05 5.43 4.84
C LEU A 86 -18.67 5.45 5.48
N PRO A 87 -18.52 4.92 6.71
CA PRO A 87 -17.21 4.71 7.32
C PRO A 87 -16.34 3.86 6.40
N ASN A 88 -15.18 4.38 6.04
CA ASN A 88 -14.29 3.72 5.11
C ASN A 88 -12.85 3.86 5.60
N ILE A 89 -12.47 3.05 6.58
CA ILE A 89 -11.09 2.95 7.04
C ILE A 89 -10.47 1.70 6.43
N GLY A 90 -9.34 1.87 5.74
CA GLY A 90 -8.51 0.80 5.24
C GLY A 90 -7.17 0.81 5.93
N VAL A 91 -6.61 -0.36 6.20
CA VAL A 91 -5.28 -0.52 6.80
C VAL A 91 -4.51 -1.56 6.02
N ASN A 92 -3.35 -1.18 5.50
CA ASN A 92 -2.38 -2.09 4.90
C ASN A 92 -1.06 -2.01 5.67
N LEU A 93 -0.25 -3.04 5.56
CA LEU A 93 1.03 -3.15 6.25
C LEU A 93 2.12 -3.61 5.28
N GLY A 94 3.19 -2.84 5.18
CA GLY A 94 4.39 -3.18 4.45
C GLY A 94 5.60 -3.28 5.36
N PHE A 95 6.59 -4.08 4.94
CA PHE A 95 7.87 -4.22 5.65
C PHE A 95 9.03 -3.96 4.70
N THR A 96 10.07 -3.32 5.21
CA THR A 96 11.36 -3.24 4.53
C THR A 96 12.09 -4.58 4.62
N ALA A 97 13.18 -4.72 3.86
CA ALA A 97 14.08 -5.87 3.97
C ALA A 97 14.60 -6.06 5.41
N SER A 98 14.95 -4.96 6.10
CA SER A 98 15.35 -4.97 7.51
C SER A 98 14.24 -5.50 8.41
N GLY A 99 13.01 -5.01 8.23
CA GLY A 99 11.86 -5.47 9.00
C GLY A 99 11.59 -6.96 8.82
N ILE A 100 11.58 -7.44 7.58
CA ILE A 100 11.41 -8.87 7.28
C ILE A 100 12.52 -9.71 7.92
N GLY A 101 13.80 -9.25 7.83
CA GLY A 101 14.93 -9.93 8.43
C GLY A 101 14.80 -10.11 9.95
N LYS A 102 14.12 -9.19 10.65
CA LYS A 102 13.79 -9.34 12.08
C LYS A 102 12.66 -10.34 12.35
N LEU A 103 11.72 -10.46 11.41
CA LEU A 103 10.51 -11.25 11.59
C LEU A 103 10.65 -12.71 11.17
N ILE A 104 11.51 -13.00 10.19
CA ILE A 104 11.72 -14.35 9.64
C ILE A 104 12.97 -14.97 10.24
N PRO A 105 12.98 -16.29 10.54
CA PRO A 105 14.16 -16.97 11.10
C PRO A 105 15.38 -16.88 10.20
N ALA A 106 16.57 -16.78 10.81
CA ALA A 106 17.86 -16.67 10.12
C ALA A 106 18.22 -17.87 9.22
N THR A 107 17.62 -19.04 9.43
CA THR A 107 17.78 -20.21 8.58
C THR A 107 17.37 -20.00 7.13
N ASN A 108 16.56 -18.97 6.87
CA ASN A 108 16.15 -18.57 5.53
C ASN A 108 16.96 -17.38 4.97
N ASN A 109 18.00 -16.93 5.68
CA ASN A 109 18.66 -15.64 5.44
C ASN A 109 19.32 -15.50 4.06
N GLY A 110 19.77 -16.56 3.43
CA GLY A 110 20.34 -16.49 2.07
C GLY A 110 19.29 -16.34 0.97
N GLN A 111 18.01 -16.59 1.28
CA GLN A 111 16.92 -16.62 0.32
C GLN A 111 15.79 -15.62 0.65
N ILE A 112 15.90 -14.90 1.77
CA ILE A 112 14.80 -14.04 2.28
C ILE A 112 14.38 -12.98 1.28
N LEU A 113 15.30 -12.54 0.42
CA LEU A 113 15.15 -11.38 -0.42
C LEU A 113 15.57 -11.71 -1.85
N GLY A 114 14.76 -12.52 -2.54
CA GLY A 114 14.99 -12.91 -3.93
C GLY A 114 15.10 -11.75 -4.93
N ASP A 115 14.83 -10.50 -4.47
CA ASP A 115 15.02 -9.27 -5.25
C ASP A 115 16.18 -8.45 -4.66
N PRO A 116 17.30 -8.28 -5.41
CA PRO A 116 18.44 -7.50 -4.94
C PRO A 116 18.12 -6.04 -4.66
N SER A 117 17.18 -5.45 -5.40
CA SER A 117 16.79 -4.05 -5.23
C SER A 117 16.02 -3.86 -3.93
N PHE A 118 15.12 -4.78 -3.62
CA PHE A 118 14.41 -4.78 -2.35
C PHE A 118 15.37 -5.01 -1.17
N ALA A 119 16.30 -5.97 -1.32
CA ALA A 119 17.31 -6.26 -0.31
C ALA A 119 18.20 -5.06 0.00
N ALA A 120 18.64 -4.35 -1.05
CA ALA A 120 19.52 -3.20 -0.93
C ALA A 120 18.80 -1.95 -0.37
N GLY A 121 17.49 -1.84 -0.60
CA GLY A 121 16.66 -0.71 -0.20
C GLY A 121 16.86 0.55 -1.06
N ALA A 122 15.91 1.45 -1.02
CA ALA A 122 15.86 2.63 -1.89
C ALA A 122 17.06 3.59 -1.70
N LYS A 123 17.58 3.72 -0.48
CA LYS A 123 18.71 4.62 -0.18
C LYS A 123 19.97 4.22 -0.94
N SER A 124 20.30 2.94 -1.01
CA SER A 124 21.48 2.44 -1.73
C SER A 124 21.35 2.57 -3.26
N GLN A 125 20.12 2.75 -3.74
CA GLN A 125 19.81 2.90 -5.15
C GLN A 125 19.54 4.34 -5.58
N ALA A 126 19.73 5.32 -4.69
CA ALA A 126 19.42 6.72 -4.94
C ALA A 126 19.99 7.23 -6.27
N LYS A 127 21.27 6.91 -6.55
CA LYS A 127 21.92 7.29 -7.81
C LYS A 127 21.23 6.68 -9.04
N SER A 128 20.90 5.39 -9.02
CA SER A 128 20.24 4.70 -10.14
C SER A 128 18.79 5.15 -10.33
N LEU A 129 18.16 5.67 -9.27
CA LEU A 129 16.82 6.25 -9.29
C LEU A 129 16.82 7.73 -9.74
N GLY A 130 17.99 8.31 -10.02
CA GLY A 130 18.11 9.68 -10.49
C GLY A 130 18.14 10.74 -9.39
N ASP A 131 18.27 10.35 -8.14
CA ASP A 131 18.38 11.30 -7.02
C ASP A 131 19.79 11.93 -6.99
N PRO A 132 19.93 13.21 -6.59
CA PRO A 132 21.22 13.81 -6.32
C PRO A 132 21.95 13.08 -5.18
N VAL A 133 23.21 12.72 -5.40
CA VAL A 133 24.03 11.99 -4.43
C VAL A 133 25.36 12.65 -4.20
N ASP A 134 25.96 12.43 -3.03
CA ASP A 134 27.33 12.79 -2.72
C ASP A 134 28.37 11.84 -3.39
N ALA A 135 29.65 12.09 -3.16
CA ALA A 135 30.73 11.27 -3.70
C ALA A 135 30.71 9.81 -3.20
N ALA A 136 30.08 9.55 -2.05
CA ALA A 136 29.90 8.22 -1.47
C ALA A 136 28.60 7.53 -1.96
N GLY A 137 27.78 8.22 -2.77
CA GLY A 137 26.51 7.69 -3.31
C GLY A 137 25.31 7.88 -2.37
N ASN A 138 25.43 8.66 -1.30
CA ASN A 138 24.31 8.93 -0.42
C ASN A 138 23.42 10.04 -0.99
N PRO A 139 22.08 9.94 -0.87
CA PRO A 139 21.17 10.98 -1.32
C PRO A 139 21.38 12.27 -0.51
N THR A 140 21.45 13.41 -1.21
CA THR A 140 21.71 14.72 -0.60
C THR A 140 20.46 15.58 -0.41
N THR A 141 19.35 15.22 -1.05
CA THR A 141 18.10 16.00 -1.08
C THR A 141 16.95 15.34 -0.33
N TRP A 142 17.17 14.15 0.21
CA TRP A 142 16.14 13.47 0.97
C TRP A 142 15.87 14.17 2.30
N VAL A 143 14.60 14.16 2.71
CA VAL A 143 14.23 14.69 4.03
C VAL A 143 14.84 13.84 5.14
N PRO A 144 15.23 14.46 6.28
CA PRO A 144 16.00 13.79 7.34
C PRO A 144 15.37 12.50 7.88
N GLN A 145 14.03 12.43 7.92
CA GLN A 145 13.29 11.26 8.40
C GLN A 145 13.59 10.01 7.58
N PHE A 146 13.69 10.14 6.22
CA PHE A 146 14.02 9.02 5.35
C PHE A 146 15.51 8.78 5.18
N LEU A 147 16.33 9.80 5.49
CA LEU A 147 17.78 9.69 5.38
C LEU A 147 18.39 8.98 6.59
N ASN A 148 17.92 9.30 7.79
CA ASN A 148 18.56 8.93 9.06
C ASN A 148 17.80 7.88 9.87
N ALA A 149 16.48 7.70 9.64
CA ALA A 149 15.69 6.73 10.39
C ALA A 149 15.95 5.29 9.91
N THR A 150 15.95 4.36 10.85
CA THR A 150 15.79 2.94 10.55
C THR A 150 14.30 2.66 10.42
N ILE A 151 13.86 2.30 9.23
CA ILE A 151 12.48 1.96 8.95
C ILE A 151 12.38 0.45 8.75
N ASP A 152 11.59 -0.22 9.59
CA ASP A 152 11.32 -1.66 9.47
C ASP A 152 9.97 -1.94 8.81
N GLY A 153 9.03 -1.00 8.91
CA GLY A 153 7.72 -1.16 8.29
C GLY A 153 6.94 0.14 8.22
N VAL A 154 5.80 0.05 7.55
CA VAL A 154 4.86 1.13 7.36
C VAL A 154 3.43 0.62 7.36
N PHE A 155 2.54 1.28 8.09
CA PHE A 155 1.10 1.14 7.89
C PHE A 155 0.64 2.20 6.90
N LEU A 156 -0.11 1.78 5.90
CA LEU A 156 -0.89 2.63 5.04
C LEU A 156 -2.32 2.65 5.58
N ILE A 157 -2.76 3.81 6.04
CA ILE A 157 -4.08 4.01 6.63
C ILE A 157 -4.85 4.95 5.72
N THR A 158 -6.01 4.53 5.25
CA THR A 158 -6.84 5.31 4.33
C THR A 158 -8.22 5.53 4.92
N GLY A 159 -8.87 6.62 4.54
CA GLY A 159 -10.20 6.89 5.04
C GLY A 159 -10.94 8.00 4.28
N GLY A 160 -12.18 8.22 4.70
CA GLY A 160 -13.02 9.29 4.16
C GLY A 160 -12.71 10.66 4.75
N THR A 161 -11.98 10.73 5.86
CA THR A 161 -11.63 11.98 6.56
C THR A 161 -10.30 11.85 7.28
N ASP A 162 -9.57 12.97 7.41
CA ASP A 162 -8.34 13.05 8.21
C ASP A 162 -8.56 12.65 9.67
N GLN A 163 -9.69 13.05 10.26
CA GLN A 163 -10.02 12.69 11.62
C GLN A 163 -10.11 11.16 11.80
N GLY A 164 -10.76 10.46 10.87
CA GLY A 164 -10.88 9.00 10.90
C GLY A 164 -9.53 8.30 10.75
N VAL A 165 -8.72 8.76 9.81
CA VAL A 165 -7.37 8.24 9.57
C VAL A 165 -6.47 8.46 10.79
N ASN A 166 -6.46 9.66 11.35
CA ASN A 166 -5.69 9.99 12.55
C ASN A 166 -6.13 9.16 13.77
N ALA A 167 -7.45 8.94 13.95
CA ALA A 167 -7.97 8.09 15.01
C ALA A 167 -7.47 6.64 14.90
N GLU A 168 -7.49 6.07 13.68
CA GLU A 168 -6.99 4.70 13.46
C GLU A 168 -5.46 4.62 13.63
N ALA A 169 -4.70 5.63 13.18
CA ALA A 169 -3.27 5.70 13.42
C ALA A 169 -2.92 5.72 14.92
N ASN A 170 -3.63 6.53 15.70
CA ASN A 170 -3.45 6.59 17.15
C ASN A 170 -3.81 5.27 17.84
N LYS A 171 -4.85 4.60 17.37
CA LYS A 171 -5.23 3.26 17.85
C LYS A 171 -4.13 2.24 17.56
N LEU A 172 -3.57 2.25 16.33
CA LEU A 172 -2.43 1.40 15.96
C LEU A 172 -1.21 1.68 16.83
N LEU A 173 -0.85 2.94 17.03
CA LEU A 173 0.25 3.33 17.93
C LEU A 173 0.02 2.84 19.36
N GLY A 174 -1.21 2.93 19.86
CA GLY A 174 -1.58 2.40 21.18
C GLY A 174 -1.43 0.87 21.26
N ILE A 175 -1.78 0.14 20.19
CA ILE A 175 -1.60 -1.32 20.11
C ILE A 175 -0.12 -1.69 20.06
N LEU A 176 0.67 -0.98 19.25
CA LEU A 176 2.10 -1.22 19.07
C LEU A 176 2.89 -0.92 20.35
N GLY A 177 2.54 0.16 21.06
CA GLY A 177 3.15 0.53 22.33
C GLY A 177 4.67 0.53 22.28
N ALA A 178 5.31 -0.06 23.30
CA ALA A 178 6.75 -0.12 23.42
C ALA A 178 7.45 -1.12 22.46
N THR A 179 6.69 -1.88 21.66
CA THR A 179 7.29 -2.82 20.69
C THR A 179 7.92 -2.13 19.49
N VAL A 180 7.58 -0.86 19.25
CA VAL A 180 8.14 -0.02 18.19
C VAL A 180 8.78 1.23 18.75
N ALA A 181 9.65 1.86 17.96
CA ALA A 181 10.30 3.13 18.25
C ALA A 181 10.40 3.97 16.98
N GLY A 182 10.76 5.27 17.13
CA GLY A 182 11.08 6.16 16.01
C GLY A 182 9.94 6.29 14.97
N SER A 183 8.68 6.16 15.39
CA SER A 183 7.54 6.31 14.49
C SER A 183 7.39 7.76 14.04
N PHE A 184 7.09 7.92 12.75
CA PHE A 184 6.73 9.21 12.15
C PHE A 184 5.67 9.02 11.07
N GLN A 185 5.04 10.09 10.66
CA GLN A 185 3.88 10.06 9.79
C GLN A 185 4.09 10.96 8.57
N GLU A 186 3.58 10.51 7.41
CA GLU A 186 3.38 11.33 6.23
C GLU A 186 1.91 11.27 5.86
N ASN A 187 1.30 12.43 5.64
CA ASN A 187 -0.12 12.54 5.33
C ASN A 187 -0.31 12.90 3.86
N GLY A 188 -1.37 12.37 3.27
CA GLY A 188 -1.82 12.72 1.94
C GLY A 188 -3.33 12.94 1.92
N ASP A 189 -3.78 13.88 1.11
CA ASP A 189 -5.18 14.21 0.93
C ASP A 189 -5.51 14.44 -0.55
N VAL A 190 -6.80 14.42 -0.86
CA VAL A 190 -7.30 14.70 -2.20
C VAL A 190 -7.36 16.20 -2.40
N ARG A 191 -6.84 16.69 -3.54
CA ARG A 191 -6.97 18.09 -3.93
C ARG A 191 -8.44 18.51 -4.03
N GLN A 192 -8.73 19.74 -3.63
CA GLN A 192 -10.08 20.23 -3.48
C GLN A 192 -10.55 21.08 -4.68
N ALA A 193 -11.85 21.39 -4.74
CA ALA A 193 -12.49 22.25 -5.70
C ALA A 193 -12.18 21.85 -7.17
N LEU A 194 -11.74 22.79 -8.00
CA LEU A 194 -11.43 22.57 -9.42
C LEU A 194 -10.29 21.59 -9.68
N GLN A 195 -9.50 21.28 -8.65
CA GLN A 195 -8.38 20.35 -8.73
C GLN A 195 -8.74 18.93 -8.27
N LYS A 196 -10.00 18.68 -7.94
CA LYS A 196 -10.47 17.34 -7.53
C LYS A 196 -10.24 16.34 -8.65
N GLY A 197 -9.61 15.22 -8.29
CA GLY A 197 -9.24 14.17 -9.24
C GLY A 197 -7.90 14.40 -9.95
N HIS A 198 -7.20 15.50 -9.65
CA HIS A 198 -5.84 15.73 -10.12
C HIS A 198 -4.84 15.40 -9.01
N GLU A 199 -3.75 14.73 -9.37
CA GLU A 199 -2.63 14.56 -8.47
C GLU A 199 -1.88 15.89 -8.26
N HIS A 200 -0.94 15.95 -7.29
CA HIS A 200 -0.34 17.21 -6.84
C HIS A 200 0.57 17.90 -7.89
N PHE A 201 0.97 17.22 -8.96
CA PHE A 201 1.68 17.81 -10.10
C PHE A 201 0.72 18.38 -11.18
N GLY A 202 -0.59 18.22 -10.99
CA GLY A 202 -1.63 18.85 -11.83
C GLY A 202 -2.27 17.96 -12.88
N TRP A 203 -1.83 16.68 -12.98
CA TRP A 203 -2.39 15.75 -13.94
C TRP A 203 -3.67 15.10 -13.42
N LEU A 204 -4.62 14.83 -14.31
CA LEU A 204 -5.82 14.07 -13.97
C LEU A 204 -5.43 12.62 -13.67
N ASP A 205 -5.74 12.16 -12.46
CA ASP A 205 -5.46 10.79 -12.01
C ASP A 205 -6.69 9.88 -12.18
N GLY A 206 -6.46 8.56 -12.15
CA GLY A 206 -7.53 7.56 -12.22
C GLY A 206 -8.23 7.45 -13.58
N VAL A 207 -7.67 8.03 -14.66
CA VAL A 207 -8.25 8.01 -16.01
C VAL A 207 -8.31 6.59 -16.58
N SER A 208 -7.26 5.79 -16.35
CA SER A 208 -7.24 4.39 -16.75
C SER A 208 -6.50 3.54 -15.75
N GLN A 209 -7.13 2.41 -15.39
CA GLN A 209 -6.52 1.37 -14.57
C GLN A 209 -6.69 0.05 -15.29
N PRO A 210 -5.72 -0.86 -15.27
CA PRO A 210 -5.93 -2.19 -15.80
C PRO A 210 -7.00 -2.91 -14.98
N GLY A 211 -7.81 -3.70 -15.65
CA GLY A 211 -8.67 -4.67 -14.96
C GLY A 211 -7.86 -5.90 -14.55
N ILE A 212 -8.33 -6.61 -13.55
CA ILE A 212 -7.72 -7.86 -13.06
C ILE A 212 -8.56 -9.03 -13.52
N SER A 213 -7.94 -9.96 -14.23
CA SER A 213 -8.59 -11.17 -14.72
C SER A 213 -9.20 -11.95 -13.54
N GLY A 214 -10.47 -12.29 -13.67
CA GLY A 214 -11.23 -12.96 -12.62
C GLY A 214 -11.81 -12.06 -11.52
N LEU A 215 -11.41 -10.77 -11.44
CA LEU A 215 -11.94 -9.83 -10.44
C LEU A 215 -12.68 -8.64 -11.06
N SER A 216 -12.26 -8.18 -12.22
CA SER A 216 -12.80 -6.98 -12.85
C SER A 216 -13.70 -7.34 -14.03
N THR A 217 -14.80 -6.59 -14.18
CA THR A 217 -15.54 -6.53 -15.44
C THR A 217 -14.91 -5.44 -16.28
N PRO A 218 -14.26 -5.76 -17.43
CA PRO A 218 -13.53 -4.74 -18.18
C PRO A 218 -14.46 -3.76 -18.85
N PHE A 219 -14.06 -2.48 -18.88
CA PHE A 219 -14.65 -1.47 -19.74
C PHE A 219 -14.14 -1.66 -21.19
N PRO A 220 -14.85 -1.11 -22.20
CA PRO A 220 -14.37 -1.11 -23.56
C PRO A 220 -12.96 -0.54 -23.66
N GLY A 221 -12.01 -1.31 -24.22
CA GLY A 221 -10.60 -0.91 -24.32
C GLY A 221 -9.75 -1.11 -23.07
N GLN A 222 -10.32 -1.48 -21.94
CA GLN A 222 -9.58 -1.77 -20.72
C GLN A 222 -8.83 -3.10 -20.84
N ARG A 223 -7.51 -3.07 -20.60
CA ARG A 223 -6.68 -4.28 -20.57
C ARG A 223 -6.92 -5.07 -19.28
N LEU A 224 -7.14 -6.38 -19.40
CA LEU A 224 -7.11 -7.31 -18.29
C LEU A 224 -5.70 -7.84 -18.08
N LEU A 225 -5.21 -7.78 -16.86
CA LEU A 225 -3.92 -8.34 -16.45
C LEU A 225 -4.15 -9.54 -15.52
N ASP A 226 -3.18 -10.46 -15.55
CA ASP A 226 -3.16 -11.58 -14.64
C ASP A 226 -2.89 -11.11 -13.20
N PRO A 227 -3.59 -11.66 -12.17
CA PRO A 227 -3.34 -11.34 -10.77
C PRO A 227 -1.89 -11.48 -10.33
N GLY A 228 -1.16 -12.39 -10.93
CA GLY A 228 0.26 -12.58 -10.67
C GLY A 228 1.16 -11.45 -11.14
N SER A 229 0.64 -10.50 -11.93
CA SER A 229 1.33 -9.24 -12.22
C SER A 229 1.38 -8.31 -11.01
N PHE A 230 0.55 -8.56 -10.00
CA PHE A 230 0.40 -7.71 -8.81
C PHE A 230 0.75 -8.45 -7.52
N ALA A 231 0.42 -9.74 -7.41
CA ALA A 231 0.60 -10.53 -6.21
C ALA A 231 1.46 -11.77 -6.47
N PHE A 232 2.35 -12.09 -5.54
CA PHE A 232 3.22 -13.26 -5.64
C PHE A 232 2.45 -14.58 -5.54
N GLY A 233 2.92 -15.58 -6.29
CA GLY A 233 2.43 -16.96 -6.22
C GLY A 233 1.27 -17.29 -7.15
N TYR A 234 0.94 -16.40 -8.09
CA TYR A 234 -0.15 -16.60 -9.06
C TYR A 234 0.31 -16.79 -10.51
N VAL A 235 1.57 -16.55 -10.80
CA VAL A 235 2.15 -16.85 -12.11
C VAL A 235 3.24 -17.90 -11.94
N PRO A 236 3.25 -18.96 -12.77
CA PRO A 236 4.38 -19.86 -12.84
C PRO A 236 5.64 -19.09 -13.26
N THR A 237 6.68 -19.12 -12.44
CA THR A 237 7.97 -18.49 -12.72
C THR A 237 9.07 -19.52 -12.59
N ALA A 238 10.18 -19.32 -13.33
CA ALA A 238 11.38 -20.17 -13.18
C ALA A 238 11.96 -20.06 -11.76
N ASN A 239 11.75 -18.92 -11.09
CA ASN A 239 12.12 -18.68 -9.69
C ASN A 239 10.83 -18.41 -8.89
N PRO A 240 10.18 -19.44 -8.35
CA PRO A 240 8.96 -19.24 -7.56
C PRO A 240 9.26 -18.40 -6.31
N PRO A 241 8.32 -17.53 -5.90
CA PRO A 241 8.47 -16.78 -4.67
C PRO A 241 8.59 -17.73 -3.47
N LEU A 242 9.32 -17.30 -2.46
CA LEU A 242 9.40 -18.04 -1.21
C LEU A 242 8.01 -18.19 -0.59
N PRO A 243 7.72 -19.27 0.15
CA PRO A 243 6.38 -19.52 0.70
C PRO A 243 5.78 -18.35 1.48
N TRP A 244 6.61 -17.60 2.21
CA TRP A 244 6.17 -16.44 3.00
C TRP A 244 5.81 -15.22 2.14
N MET A 245 6.28 -15.15 0.87
CA MET A 245 5.97 -14.06 -0.05
C MET A 245 4.60 -14.24 -0.71
N LYS A 246 4.06 -15.46 -0.71
CA LYS A 246 2.76 -15.72 -1.34
C LYS A 246 1.71 -14.74 -0.86
N ASN A 247 0.88 -14.25 -1.77
CA ASN A 247 -0.16 -13.23 -1.54
C ASN A 247 0.39 -11.83 -1.22
N GLY A 248 1.70 -11.66 -1.12
CA GLY A 248 2.34 -10.37 -0.96
C GLY A 248 2.54 -9.61 -2.27
N SER A 249 2.97 -8.37 -2.16
CA SER A 249 3.34 -7.50 -3.28
C SER A 249 4.46 -6.56 -2.86
N PHE A 250 5.12 -5.94 -3.82
CA PHE A 250 6.02 -4.82 -3.55
C PHE A 250 5.25 -3.51 -3.41
N MET A 251 5.69 -2.67 -2.48
CA MET A 251 5.28 -1.28 -2.37
C MET A 251 6.52 -0.39 -2.51
N VAL A 252 6.42 0.64 -3.35
CA VAL A 252 7.45 1.69 -3.48
C VAL A 252 6.87 2.98 -2.95
N PHE A 253 7.52 3.56 -1.94
CA PHE A 253 7.19 4.88 -1.42
C PHE A 253 8.25 5.90 -1.84
N ARG A 254 7.82 6.99 -2.47
CA ARG A 254 8.68 8.13 -2.80
C ARG A 254 7.97 9.44 -2.47
N ARG A 255 8.63 10.29 -1.69
CA ARG A 255 8.19 11.66 -1.46
C ARG A 255 8.85 12.57 -2.49
N LEU A 256 8.05 13.10 -3.41
CA LEU A 256 8.52 13.98 -4.49
C LEU A 256 8.21 15.44 -4.16
N LYS A 257 9.16 16.34 -4.46
CA LYS A 257 8.96 17.77 -4.36
C LYS A 257 8.85 18.36 -5.76
N GLN A 258 7.75 19.04 -6.04
CA GLN A 258 7.61 19.80 -7.28
C GLN A 258 8.49 21.06 -7.24
N LEU A 259 9.30 21.23 -8.26
CA LEU A 259 10.08 22.46 -8.46
C LEU A 259 9.30 23.37 -9.38
N CYS A 260 8.53 24.31 -8.79
CA CYS A 260 7.90 25.36 -9.58
C CYS A 260 8.95 26.40 -9.98
N PRO A 261 9.01 26.85 -11.25
CA PRO A 261 9.81 28.00 -11.62
C PRO A 261 9.40 29.18 -10.74
N SER A 262 10.37 29.88 -10.16
CA SER A 262 10.09 31.16 -9.52
C SER A 262 9.47 32.08 -10.59
N SER A 263 8.26 32.58 -10.35
CA SER A 263 7.73 33.66 -11.18
C SER A 263 8.70 34.83 -11.03
N THR A 264 9.58 35.01 -12.02
CA THR A 264 10.28 36.29 -12.19
C THR A 264 9.18 37.31 -12.44
N SER A 265 8.85 38.07 -11.42
CA SER A 265 8.12 39.33 -11.60
C SER A 265 8.95 40.22 -12.53
N THR A 266 8.67 40.20 -13.82
CA THR A 266 9.06 41.27 -14.70
C THR A 266 8.27 42.49 -14.26
N ASN A 267 8.96 43.42 -13.57
CA ASN A 267 8.53 44.80 -13.39
C ASN A 267 8.43 45.47 -14.75
#